data_acf1d059cb8530e2f31e43b04bf2d39c
#
_entry.id   acf1d059cb8530e2f31e43b04bf2d39c
#
_cell.length_a   1.000
_cell.length_b   1.000
_cell.length_c   1.000
_cell.angle_alpha   90.00
_cell.angle_beta   90.00
_cell.angle_gamma   90.00
#
_symmetry.space_group_name_H-M   'P 1'
#
loop_
_entity.id
_entity.type
_entity.pdbx_description
1 polymer ?
#
loop_
_entity_poly.entity_id
_entity_poly.type
_entity_poly.pdbx_seq_one_letter_code
_entity_poly.pdbx_strand_id
1 'polypeptide(L)'
;LYQLFLKLEFSKLIDKMGLSAGPAGGVEEQLQGVGACESEQVTDRARMEELLALWRQRDHVAVLATPTLDAVCVEWGGEGAGKAALFFADKLEGYNDFLRGVFSPEIKKVVHDAKTLMERLLAEGLSPEGVVFDTALAAYLLAPTDGSYELEKLSVTYFNFEVPKARDYLAPDAFGPLADPAIPLAALMSHTALIELLYQTLAPRLEELGLRGAKTAAYAIDPDYGIAV
;
A
#
# COMPACT_ATOMS: atom_id res chain seq x y z
N LEU A 1 -7.77 27.82 -0.56
CA LEU A 1 -7.85 28.01 0.89
C LEU A 1 -7.78 26.66 1.62
N TYR A 2 -8.60 25.67 1.24
CA TYR A 2 -8.61 24.30 1.76
C TYR A 2 -7.20 23.66 1.70
N GLN A 3 -6.55 23.70 0.55
CA GLN A 3 -5.20 23.19 0.31
C GLN A 3 -4.13 23.90 1.14
N LEU A 4 -4.27 25.22 1.35
CA LEU A 4 -3.35 25.98 2.17
C LEU A 4 -3.46 25.57 3.64
N PHE A 5 -4.67 25.33 4.12
CA PHE A 5 -4.91 24.89 5.49
C PHE A 5 -4.50 23.45 5.73
N LEU A 6 -4.61 22.57 4.72
CA LEU A 6 -4.04 21.22 4.77
C LEU A 6 -2.52 21.25 4.88
N LYS A 7 -1.84 22.05 4.06
CA LYS A 7 -0.37 22.23 4.12
C LYS A 7 0.11 22.81 5.46
N LEU A 8 -0.71 23.62 6.11
CA LEU A 8 -0.39 24.24 7.39
C LEU A 8 -0.92 23.43 8.59
N GLU A 9 -1.43 22.23 8.36
CA GLU A 9 -1.97 21.32 9.38
C GLU A 9 -3.12 21.90 10.22
N PHE A 10 -3.85 22.87 9.68
CA PHE A 10 -5.00 23.49 10.34
C PHE A 10 -6.29 22.68 10.17
N SER A 11 -6.25 21.37 10.40
CA SER A 11 -7.40 20.46 10.25
C SER A 11 -8.63 20.91 11.05
N LYS A 12 -8.44 21.40 12.28
CA LYS A 12 -9.53 21.94 13.10
C LYS A 12 -10.16 23.21 12.51
N LEU A 13 -9.40 23.96 11.73
CA LEU A 13 -9.91 25.16 11.05
C LEU A 13 -10.68 24.78 9.77
N ILE A 14 -10.24 23.75 9.08
CA ILE A 14 -10.94 23.19 7.93
C ILE A 14 -12.34 22.72 8.35
N ASP A 15 -12.44 21.95 9.42
CA ASP A 15 -13.71 21.49 9.97
C ASP A 15 -14.60 22.63 10.44
N LYS A 16 -14.02 23.60 11.17
CA LYS A 16 -14.75 24.73 11.72
C LYS A 16 -15.28 25.69 10.65
N MET A 17 -14.57 25.82 9.53
CA MET A 17 -14.97 26.67 8.41
C MET A 17 -15.79 25.94 7.35
N GLY A 18 -16.07 24.64 7.55
CA GLY A 18 -16.81 23.82 6.59
C GLY A 18 -16.14 23.80 5.20
N LEU A 19 -14.82 23.94 5.17
CA LEU A 19 -14.08 23.90 3.92
C LEU A 19 -13.99 22.46 3.46
N SER A 20 -14.64 22.15 2.34
CA SER A 20 -14.44 20.93 1.60
C SER A 20 -13.47 21.18 0.44
N ALA A 21 -12.80 20.15 -0.04
CA ALA A 21 -12.24 20.17 -1.38
C ALA A 21 -13.36 20.66 -2.31
N GLY A 22 -13.10 21.72 -3.10
CA GLY A 22 -14.13 22.32 -3.97
C GLY A 22 -14.80 21.26 -4.83
N PRO A 23 -15.93 21.58 -5.49
CA PRO A 23 -16.69 20.60 -6.26
C PRO A 23 -15.72 19.89 -7.18
N ALA A 24 -15.53 18.61 -6.88
CA ALA A 24 -14.69 17.71 -7.62
C ALA A 24 -15.34 17.46 -9.00
N GLY A 25 -15.11 18.40 -9.89
CA GLY A 25 -15.13 18.06 -11.30
C GLY A 25 -13.99 17.08 -11.49
N GLY A 26 -14.27 15.80 -11.57
CA GLY A 26 -13.27 14.80 -11.85
C GLY A 26 -12.88 13.84 -10.72
N VAL A 27 -13.57 13.80 -9.57
CA VAL A 27 -13.29 12.75 -8.55
C VAL A 27 -13.59 11.36 -9.14
N GLU A 28 -14.66 11.21 -9.91
CA GLU A 28 -14.94 9.99 -10.65
C GLU A 28 -13.94 9.74 -11.79
N GLU A 29 -13.45 10.79 -12.47
CA GLU A 29 -12.43 10.64 -13.52
C GLU A 29 -11.02 10.39 -12.93
N GLN A 30 -10.70 10.94 -11.75
CA GLN A 30 -9.40 10.75 -11.10
C GLN A 30 -9.33 9.44 -10.31
N LEU A 31 -10.44 8.99 -9.73
CA LEU A 31 -10.58 7.62 -9.20
C LEU A 31 -10.56 6.57 -10.34
N GLN A 32 -11.01 6.91 -11.54
CA GLN A 32 -10.79 6.09 -12.73
C GLN A 32 -9.30 5.95 -13.08
N GLY A 33 -8.45 6.92 -12.71
CA GLY A 33 -6.98 6.83 -12.88
C GLY A 33 -6.29 5.91 -11.87
N VAL A 34 -6.80 5.83 -10.64
CA VAL A 34 -6.23 4.98 -9.57
C VAL A 34 -6.99 3.67 -9.40
N GLY A 35 -8.23 3.61 -9.86
CA GLY A 35 -9.11 2.43 -9.73
C GLY A 35 -9.46 1.70 -11.04
N ALA A 36 -8.93 2.14 -12.18
CA ALA A 36 -9.13 1.46 -13.48
C ALA A 36 -8.17 0.27 -13.69
N CYS A 37 -7.85 -0.42 -12.61
CA CYS A 37 -7.01 -1.60 -12.63
C CYS A 37 -7.91 -2.82 -12.88
N GLU A 38 -7.52 -3.64 -13.84
CA GLU A 38 -8.11 -4.98 -13.97
C GLU A 38 -7.83 -5.75 -12.70
N SER A 39 -8.87 -6.11 -11.95
CA SER A 39 -8.72 -6.84 -10.70
C SER A 39 -9.30 -8.23 -10.79
N GLU A 40 -8.64 -9.19 -10.16
CA GLU A 40 -9.12 -10.55 -9.98
C GLU A 40 -9.07 -10.97 -8.52
N GLN A 41 -10.05 -11.72 -8.05
CA GLN A 41 -9.97 -12.44 -6.79
C GLN A 41 -9.47 -13.85 -7.07
N VAL A 42 -8.33 -14.20 -6.48
CA VAL A 42 -7.70 -15.50 -6.70
C VAL A 42 -8.18 -16.49 -5.64
N THR A 43 -8.83 -17.55 -6.08
CA THR A 43 -9.31 -18.65 -5.24
C THR A 43 -8.71 -19.99 -5.65
N ASP A 44 -8.03 -20.04 -6.78
CA ASP A 44 -7.44 -21.24 -7.34
C ASP A 44 -5.92 -21.26 -7.11
N ARG A 45 -5.42 -22.41 -6.67
CA ARG A 45 -3.98 -22.61 -6.40
C ARG A 45 -3.12 -22.49 -7.67
N ALA A 46 -3.60 -22.99 -8.81
CA ALA A 46 -2.83 -22.92 -10.04
C ALA A 46 -2.65 -21.46 -10.47
N ARG A 47 -3.72 -20.65 -10.35
CA ARG A 47 -3.64 -19.23 -10.65
C ARG A 47 -2.69 -18.48 -9.69
N MET A 48 -2.72 -18.81 -8.42
CA MET A 48 -1.78 -18.28 -7.44
C MET A 48 -0.32 -18.57 -7.84
N GLU A 49 -0.01 -19.81 -8.21
CA GLU A 49 1.34 -20.22 -8.61
C GLU A 49 1.81 -19.52 -9.89
N GLU A 50 0.90 -19.34 -10.88
CA GLU A 50 1.18 -18.54 -12.09
C GLU A 50 1.54 -17.08 -11.75
N LEU A 51 0.78 -16.45 -10.86
CA LEU A 51 1.03 -15.07 -10.44
C LEU A 51 2.35 -14.94 -9.67
N LEU A 52 2.64 -15.84 -8.76
CA LEU A 52 3.93 -15.85 -8.05
C LEU A 52 5.09 -16.02 -9.04
N ALA A 53 4.97 -16.89 -10.04
CA ALA A 53 5.97 -17.06 -11.09
C ALA A 53 6.14 -15.81 -11.94
N LEU A 54 5.04 -15.13 -12.27
CA LEU A 54 5.05 -13.86 -13.00
C LEU A 54 5.77 -12.77 -12.20
N TRP A 55 5.46 -12.62 -10.90
CA TRP A 55 6.01 -11.55 -10.06
C TRP A 55 7.50 -11.72 -9.77
N ARG A 56 8.03 -12.95 -9.74
CA ARG A 56 9.48 -13.20 -9.66
C ARG A 56 10.27 -12.63 -10.83
N GLN A 57 9.62 -12.42 -11.96
CA GLN A 57 10.23 -11.89 -13.18
C GLN A 57 10.08 -10.36 -13.32
N ARG A 58 9.39 -9.74 -12.37
CA ARG A 58 9.13 -8.31 -12.37
C ARG A 58 10.16 -7.54 -11.57
N ASP A 59 10.34 -6.28 -11.93
CA ASP A 59 11.21 -5.37 -11.17
C ASP A 59 10.69 -5.16 -9.75
N HIS A 60 9.38 -5.08 -9.60
CA HIS A 60 8.68 -5.02 -8.31
C HIS A 60 7.16 -5.26 -8.48
N VAL A 61 6.49 -5.40 -7.34
CA VAL A 61 5.03 -5.36 -7.20
C VAL A 61 4.68 -4.51 -5.98
N ALA A 62 3.56 -3.80 -6.02
CA ALA A 62 3.03 -3.13 -4.83
C ALA A 62 2.19 -4.11 -4.01
N VAL A 63 2.41 -4.14 -2.71
CA VAL A 63 1.72 -5.08 -1.81
C VAL A 63 1.15 -4.35 -0.60
N LEU A 64 -0.11 -4.62 -0.32
CA LEU A 64 -0.79 -4.20 0.89
C LEU A 64 -1.51 -5.39 1.53
N ALA A 65 -1.25 -5.63 2.79
CA ALA A 65 -1.88 -6.67 3.58
C ALA A 65 -2.68 -6.06 4.74
N THR A 66 -3.77 -6.73 5.13
CA THR A 66 -4.49 -6.39 6.36
C THR A 66 -3.62 -6.69 7.60
N PRO A 67 -3.88 -6.05 8.74
CA PRO A 67 -3.14 -6.29 9.97
C PRO A 67 -3.19 -7.74 10.45
N THR A 68 -4.25 -8.46 10.14
CA THR A 68 -4.45 -9.88 10.47
C THR A 68 -3.89 -10.83 9.42
N LEU A 69 -3.34 -10.29 8.33
CA LEU A 69 -2.87 -11.07 7.17
C LEU A 69 -3.95 -11.97 6.55
N ASP A 70 -5.21 -11.67 6.76
CA ASP A 70 -6.35 -12.43 6.21
C ASP A 70 -6.75 -11.99 4.80
N ALA A 71 -6.31 -10.79 4.40
CA ALA A 71 -6.46 -10.30 3.03
C ALA A 71 -5.16 -9.61 2.56
N VAL A 72 -4.75 -9.91 1.34
CA VAL A 72 -3.61 -9.30 0.68
C VAL A 72 -4.02 -8.86 -0.72
N CYS A 73 -3.70 -7.63 -1.07
CA CYS A 73 -3.79 -7.10 -2.42
C CYS A 73 -2.39 -6.93 -2.99
N VAL A 74 -2.19 -7.41 -4.20
CA VAL A 74 -0.95 -7.25 -4.95
C VAL A 74 -1.28 -6.56 -6.26
N GLU A 75 -0.62 -5.47 -6.54
CA GLU A 75 -0.72 -4.75 -7.80
C GLU A 75 0.60 -4.83 -8.57
N TRP A 76 0.47 -5.00 -9.86
CA TRP A 76 1.59 -4.98 -10.79
C TRP A 76 1.15 -4.36 -12.12
N GLY A 77 2.04 -3.69 -12.77
CA GLY A 77 1.74 -3.05 -14.04
C GLY A 77 2.95 -2.29 -14.52
N GLY A 78 2.74 -1.18 -15.06
CA GLY A 78 3.67 -0.20 -15.56
C GLY A 78 2.88 1.05 -15.90
N GLU A 79 3.38 1.86 -16.80
CA GLU A 79 2.63 3.00 -17.32
C GLU A 79 1.32 2.52 -17.99
N GLY A 80 0.18 2.81 -17.37
CA GLY A 80 -1.15 2.43 -17.88
C GLY A 80 -2.05 1.84 -16.78
N ALA A 81 -3.10 1.15 -17.19
CA ALA A 81 -3.99 0.44 -16.28
C ALA A 81 -3.23 -0.72 -15.61
N GLY A 82 -3.01 -0.64 -14.31
CA GLY A 82 -2.42 -1.71 -13.51
C GLY A 82 -3.28 -2.97 -13.50
N LYS A 83 -2.75 -4.04 -12.99
CA LYS A 83 -3.48 -5.26 -12.65
C LYS A 83 -3.37 -5.51 -11.17
N ALA A 84 -4.46 -5.94 -10.55
CA ALA A 84 -4.46 -6.28 -9.14
C ALA A 84 -5.01 -7.69 -8.91
N ALA A 85 -4.44 -8.37 -7.94
CA ALA A 85 -4.96 -9.65 -7.46
C ALA A 85 -5.23 -9.57 -5.96
N LEU A 86 -6.36 -10.10 -5.55
CA LEU A 86 -6.85 -10.14 -4.19
C LEU A 86 -6.85 -11.58 -3.69
N PHE A 87 -6.26 -11.79 -2.54
CA PHE A 87 -6.12 -13.09 -1.88
C PHE A 87 -6.74 -13.02 -0.48
N PHE A 88 -7.56 -14.00 -0.16
CA PHE A 88 -8.22 -14.11 1.13
C PHE A 88 -7.94 -15.46 1.78
N ALA A 89 -7.66 -15.43 3.08
CA ALA A 89 -7.32 -16.62 3.84
C ALA A 89 -8.44 -17.67 3.86
N ASP A 90 -9.69 -17.23 3.84
CA ASP A 90 -10.88 -18.08 3.85
C ASP A 90 -11.29 -18.61 2.47
N LYS A 91 -10.66 -18.12 1.38
CA LYS A 91 -11.09 -18.44 0.01
C LYS A 91 -10.04 -19.15 -0.83
N LEU A 92 -8.75 -19.01 -0.46
CA LEU A 92 -7.66 -19.62 -1.20
C LEU A 92 -7.11 -20.83 -0.47
N GLU A 93 -7.24 -22.02 -1.05
CA GLU A 93 -6.53 -23.19 -0.57
C GLU A 93 -5.02 -23.01 -0.73
N GLY A 94 -4.27 -23.19 0.36
CA GLY A 94 -2.82 -22.95 0.36
C GLY A 94 -2.43 -21.49 0.59
N TYR A 95 -3.28 -20.69 1.22
CA TYR A 95 -3.01 -19.28 1.51
C TYR A 95 -1.67 -19.04 2.23
N ASN A 96 -1.27 -19.92 3.14
CA ASN A 96 0.04 -19.84 3.78
C ASN A 96 1.20 -20.04 2.79
N ASP A 97 1.03 -20.86 1.77
CA ASP A 97 2.04 -21.02 0.70
C ASP A 97 2.12 -19.74 -0.15
N PHE A 98 0.97 -19.09 -0.38
CA PHE A 98 0.93 -17.78 -0.99
C PHE A 98 1.71 -16.74 -0.19
N LEU A 99 1.45 -16.62 1.13
CA LEU A 99 2.17 -15.68 1.99
C LEU A 99 3.68 -15.93 1.97
N ARG A 100 4.12 -17.19 2.08
CA ARG A 100 5.55 -17.55 1.96
C ARG A 100 6.12 -17.19 0.60
N GLY A 101 5.34 -17.36 -0.47
CA GLY A 101 5.76 -17.03 -1.83
C GLY A 101 5.88 -15.55 -2.06
N VAL A 102 4.84 -14.77 -1.73
CA VAL A 102 4.83 -13.32 -1.97
C VAL A 102 5.83 -12.58 -1.09
N PHE A 103 6.06 -13.03 0.14
CA PHE A 103 7.04 -12.43 1.06
C PHE A 103 8.44 -13.08 1.00
N SER A 104 8.70 -13.90 -0.01
CA SER A 104 10.04 -14.45 -0.28
C SER A 104 10.99 -13.38 -0.85
N PRO A 105 12.32 -13.57 -0.78
CA PRO A 105 13.29 -12.65 -1.37
C PRO A 105 13.24 -12.59 -2.90
N GLU A 106 12.64 -13.58 -3.54
CA GLU A 106 12.54 -13.70 -5.00
C GLU A 106 11.58 -12.68 -5.62
N ILE A 107 10.59 -12.22 -4.86
CA ILE A 107 9.63 -11.20 -5.29
C ILE A 107 10.00 -9.88 -4.61
N LYS A 108 10.35 -8.88 -5.41
CA LYS A 108 10.62 -7.53 -4.92
C LYS A 108 9.32 -6.78 -4.66
N LYS A 109 9.18 -6.22 -3.49
CA LYS A 109 7.95 -5.55 -3.05
C LYS A 109 8.17 -4.10 -2.69
N VAL A 110 7.23 -3.27 -3.14
CA VAL A 110 7.00 -1.92 -2.65
C VAL A 110 5.84 -1.99 -1.67
N VAL A 111 6.02 -1.45 -0.49
CA VAL A 111 5.03 -1.49 0.58
C VAL A 111 4.85 -0.10 1.22
N HIS A 112 3.89 0.00 2.12
CA HIS A 112 3.70 1.16 2.98
C HIS A 112 3.80 0.71 4.43
N ASP A 113 4.63 1.40 5.24
CA ASP A 113 4.93 1.03 6.63
C ASP A 113 5.46 -0.41 6.73
N ALA A 114 6.61 -0.62 6.12
CA ALA A 114 7.28 -1.93 6.10
C ALA A 114 7.55 -2.47 7.50
N LYS A 115 7.84 -1.61 8.48
CA LYS A 115 8.11 -2.03 9.86
C LYS A 115 6.93 -2.79 10.45
N THR A 116 5.73 -2.20 10.41
CA THR A 116 4.51 -2.83 10.91
C THR A 116 4.21 -4.14 10.17
N LEU A 117 4.38 -4.17 8.85
CA LEU A 117 4.20 -5.38 8.05
C LEU A 117 5.18 -6.49 8.47
N MET A 118 6.46 -6.16 8.62
CA MET A 118 7.50 -7.11 9.01
C MET A 118 7.26 -7.69 10.41
N GLU A 119 6.89 -6.85 11.38
CA GLU A 119 6.53 -7.30 12.73
C GLU A 119 5.39 -8.32 12.69
N ARG A 120 4.38 -8.10 11.85
CA ARG A 120 3.26 -9.03 11.67
C ARG A 120 3.67 -10.35 11.04
N LEU A 121 4.46 -10.30 9.97
CA LEU A 121 4.97 -11.50 9.30
C LEU A 121 5.81 -12.35 10.24
N LEU A 122 6.70 -11.73 11.02
CA LEU A 122 7.52 -12.43 12.01
C LEU A 122 6.67 -13.06 13.11
N ALA A 123 5.61 -12.40 13.57
CA ALA A 123 4.70 -12.95 14.57
C ALA A 123 3.99 -14.24 14.07
N GLU A 124 3.74 -14.33 12.76
CA GLU A 124 3.19 -15.52 12.10
C GLU A 124 4.26 -16.54 11.65
N GLY A 125 5.53 -16.32 12.00
CA GLY A 125 6.64 -17.20 11.64
C GLY A 125 7.00 -17.15 10.15
N LEU A 126 6.68 -16.04 9.49
CA LEU A 126 7.02 -15.79 8.09
C LEU A 126 8.25 -14.89 7.98
N SER A 127 9.09 -15.12 6.98
CA SER A 127 10.25 -14.27 6.71
C SER A 127 9.83 -13.05 5.90
N PRO A 128 10.07 -11.82 6.39
CA PRO A 128 9.68 -10.60 5.69
C PRO A 128 10.79 -10.13 4.75
N GLU A 129 11.05 -10.86 3.68
CA GLU A 129 12.14 -10.58 2.76
C GLU A 129 11.64 -9.93 1.46
N GLY A 130 12.57 -9.39 0.66
CA GLY A 130 12.28 -8.83 -0.66
C GLY A 130 11.56 -7.47 -0.64
N VAL A 131 11.45 -6.77 0.48
CA VAL A 131 10.99 -5.37 0.53
C VAL A 131 12.11 -4.48 -0.02
N VAL A 132 11.83 -3.77 -1.11
CA VAL A 132 12.80 -2.91 -1.81
C VAL A 132 12.50 -1.43 -1.64
N PHE A 133 11.30 -1.08 -1.20
CA PHE A 133 10.88 0.30 -0.99
C PHE A 133 9.73 0.39 0.00
N ASP A 134 9.79 1.39 0.88
CA ASP A 134 8.72 1.76 1.81
C ASP A 134 8.30 3.21 1.53
N THR A 135 7.04 3.39 1.13
CA THR A 135 6.52 4.70 0.75
C THR A 135 6.32 5.64 1.95
N ALA A 136 6.06 5.13 3.15
CA ALA A 136 5.98 5.93 4.37
C ALA A 136 7.35 6.49 4.75
N LEU A 137 8.38 5.62 4.77
CA LEU A 137 9.76 6.03 5.05
C LEU A 137 10.28 6.99 3.98
N ALA A 138 9.99 6.75 2.71
CA ALA A 138 10.38 7.62 1.61
C ALA A 138 9.78 9.03 1.76
N ALA A 139 8.49 9.11 2.09
CA ALA A 139 7.81 10.38 2.33
C ALA A 139 8.41 11.11 3.55
N TYR A 140 8.71 10.39 4.64
CA TYR A 140 9.40 10.94 5.81
C TYR A 140 10.77 11.53 5.44
N LEU A 141 11.58 10.83 4.67
CA LEU A 141 12.92 11.31 4.28
C LEU A 141 12.85 12.57 3.41
N LEU A 142 11.81 12.71 2.59
CA LEU A 142 11.60 13.88 1.74
C LEU A 142 11.00 15.07 2.49
N ALA A 143 10.21 14.85 3.54
CA ALA A 143 9.53 15.88 4.30
C ALA A 143 9.41 15.49 5.78
N PRO A 144 10.52 15.49 6.55
CA PRO A 144 10.55 14.97 7.92
C PRO A 144 9.75 15.80 8.94
N THR A 145 9.31 16.99 8.55
CA THR A 145 8.47 17.87 9.37
C THR A 145 6.98 17.66 9.18
N ASP A 146 6.58 16.81 8.26
CA ASP A 146 5.17 16.51 8.04
C ASP A 146 4.63 15.67 9.21
N GLY A 147 3.47 16.04 9.74
CA GLY A 147 2.95 15.43 10.97
C GLY A 147 2.36 14.02 10.79
N SER A 148 2.19 13.52 9.56
CA SER A 148 1.70 12.17 9.28
C SER A 148 2.08 11.73 7.86
N TYR A 149 2.33 10.44 7.72
CA TYR A 149 2.70 9.79 6.46
C TYR A 149 1.68 8.71 6.04
N GLU A 150 0.47 8.77 6.58
CA GLU A 150 -0.62 7.87 6.20
C GLU A 150 -1.02 8.04 4.73
N LEU A 151 -1.47 6.96 4.10
CA LEU A 151 -1.81 6.93 2.68
C LEU A 151 -2.84 8.00 2.30
N GLU A 152 -3.86 8.24 3.14
CA GLU A 152 -4.87 9.28 2.91
C GLU A 152 -4.27 10.68 2.88
N LYS A 153 -3.27 10.95 3.72
CA LYS A 153 -2.59 12.25 3.72
C LYS A 153 -1.66 12.37 2.52
N LEU A 154 -0.94 11.32 2.20
CA LEU A 154 -0.02 11.32 1.08
C LEU A 154 -0.75 11.46 -0.26
N SER A 155 -1.94 10.86 -0.42
CA SER A 155 -2.75 11.02 -1.63
C SER A 155 -3.12 12.48 -1.90
N VAL A 156 -3.54 13.19 -0.85
CA VAL A 156 -3.86 14.62 -0.96
C VAL A 156 -2.60 15.47 -1.17
N THR A 157 -1.51 15.14 -0.46
CA THR A 157 -0.27 15.93 -0.51
C THR A 157 0.41 15.85 -1.88
N TYR A 158 0.52 14.66 -2.46
CA TYR A 158 1.25 14.43 -3.71
C TYR A 158 0.38 14.51 -4.95
N PHE A 159 -0.90 14.12 -4.86
CA PHE A 159 -1.76 13.94 -6.04
C PHE A 159 -3.04 14.77 -6.00
N ASN A 160 -3.35 15.41 -4.87
CA ASN A 160 -4.54 16.24 -4.71
C ASN A 160 -5.88 15.50 -4.91
N PHE A 161 -5.95 14.23 -4.55
CA PHE A 161 -7.20 13.47 -4.48
C PHE A 161 -7.32 12.74 -3.15
N GLU A 162 -8.55 12.38 -2.78
CA GLU A 162 -8.84 11.60 -1.59
C GLU A 162 -9.01 10.12 -1.96
N VAL A 163 -8.51 9.23 -1.11
CA VAL A 163 -8.76 7.78 -1.17
C VAL A 163 -9.74 7.36 -0.08
N PRO A 164 -10.38 6.19 -0.18
CA PRO A 164 -11.15 5.62 0.92
C PRO A 164 -10.34 5.53 2.21
N LYS A 165 -11.01 5.44 3.36
CA LYS A 165 -10.30 5.40 4.64
C LYS A 165 -9.69 4.02 4.91
N ALA A 166 -8.48 3.99 5.44
CA ALA A 166 -7.82 2.75 5.84
C ALA A 166 -8.65 1.94 6.85
N ARG A 167 -9.38 2.60 7.74
CA ARG A 167 -10.30 1.95 8.69
C ARG A 167 -11.33 1.04 8.01
N ASP A 168 -11.65 1.26 6.74
CA ASP A 168 -12.67 0.50 6.03
C ASP A 168 -12.23 -0.96 5.80
N TYR A 169 -10.91 -1.22 5.69
CA TYR A 169 -10.34 -2.57 5.62
C TYR A 169 -9.53 -2.99 6.86
N LEU A 170 -9.22 -2.05 7.75
CA LEU A 170 -8.48 -2.35 8.98
C LEU A 170 -9.37 -2.85 10.12
N ALA A 171 -10.69 -2.69 10.02
CA ALA A 171 -11.62 -3.19 11.01
C ALA A 171 -11.55 -4.73 11.09
N PRO A 172 -11.59 -5.33 12.29
CA PRO A 172 -11.44 -6.79 12.45
C PRO A 172 -12.50 -7.62 11.71
N ASP A 173 -13.63 -7.01 11.41
CA ASP A 173 -14.77 -7.62 10.72
C ASP A 173 -15.00 -7.04 9.30
N ALA A 174 -14.04 -6.29 8.78
CA ALA A 174 -14.15 -5.63 7.47
C ALA A 174 -14.50 -6.61 6.34
N PHE A 175 -13.97 -7.81 6.39
CA PHE A 175 -14.23 -8.89 5.43
C PHE A 175 -15.13 -10.00 6.02
N GLY A 176 -15.79 -9.73 7.14
CA GLY A 176 -16.66 -10.69 7.81
C GLY A 176 -17.94 -10.97 7.03
N PRO A 177 -18.68 -12.05 7.39
CA PRO A 177 -19.87 -12.50 6.66
C PRO A 177 -21.06 -11.54 6.70
N LEU A 178 -21.04 -10.55 7.59
CA LEU A 178 -22.09 -9.53 7.73
C LEU A 178 -21.70 -8.18 7.12
N ALA A 179 -20.43 -8.01 6.70
CA ALA A 179 -19.95 -6.78 6.07
C ALA A 179 -20.34 -6.74 4.59
N ASP A 180 -20.54 -5.52 4.06
CA ASP A 180 -20.55 -5.32 2.62
C ASP A 180 -19.09 -5.36 2.13
N PRO A 181 -18.67 -6.41 1.42
CA PRO A 181 -17.28 -6.55 1.02
C PRO A 181 -16.82 -5.50 -0.01
N ALA A 182 -17.74 -4.80 -0.65
CA ALA A 182 -17.40 -3.83 -1.70
C ALA A 182 -16.59 -2.65 -1.14
N ILE A 183 -16.93 -2.17 0.06
CA ILE A 183 -16.27 -1.02 0.69
C ILE A 183 -14.81 -1.33 1.06
N PRO A 184 -14.53 -2.36 1.88
CA PRO A 184 -13.14 -2.69 2.24
C PRO A 184 -12.30 -3.15 1.05
N LEU A 185 -12.89 -3.81 0.06
CA LEU A 185 -12.21 -4.18 -1.18
C LEU A 185 -11.77 -2.95 -1.97
N ALA A 186 -12.69 -2.00 -2.19
CA ALA A 186 -12.36 -0.77 -2.90
C ALA A 186 -11.26 0.03 -2.16
N ALA A 187 -11.31 0.09 -0.84
CA ALA A 187 -10.31 0.76 -0.02
C ALA A 187 -8.94 0.06 -0.12
N LEU A 188 -8.90 -1.26 0.03
CA LEU A 188 -7.66 -2.04 -0.06
C LEU A 188 -7.00 -1.92 -1.44
N MET A 189 -7.79 -2.01 -2.51
CA MET A 189 -7.31 -1.84 -3.89
C MET A 189 -6.81 -0.42 -4.15
N SER A 190 -7.57 0.60 -3.76
CA SER A 190 -7.19 2.00 -3.96
C SER A 190 -5.89 2.36 -3.23
N HIS A 191 -5.70 1.83 -2.02
CA HIS A 191 -4.48 2.04 -1.26
C HIS A 191 -3.29 1.28 -1.87
N THR A 192 -3.49 0.08 -2.40
CA THR A 192 -2.43 -0.67 -3.09
C THR A 192 -1.98 0.07 -4.35
N ALA A 193 -2.92 0.57 -5.15
CA ALA A 193 -2.63 1.39 -6.32
C ALA A 193 -1.91 2.70 -5.96
N LEU A 194 -2.29 3.31 -4.84
CA LEU A 194 -1.61 4.50 -4.32
C LEU A 194 -0.16 4.21 -3.91
N ILE A 195 0.13 3.04 -3.34
CA ILE A 195 1.51 2.62 -3.01
C ILE A 195 2.38 2.61 -4.27
N GLU A 196 1.89 2.04 -5.37
CA GLU A 196 2.60 2.05 -6.66
C GLU A 196 2.82 3.47 -7.18
N LEU A 197 1.79 4.30 -7.15
CA LEU A 197 1.87 5.68 -7.61
C LEU A 197 2.84 6.53 -6.77
N LEU A 198 2.85 6.32 -5.46
CA LEU A 198 3.83 6.93 -4.55
C LEU A 198 5.25 6.46 -4.86
N TYR A 199 5.46 5.18 -5.13
CA TYR A 199 6.77 4.67 -5.51
C TYR A 199 7.30 5.38 -6.77
N GLN A 200 6.48 5.44 -7.82
CA GLN A 200 6.85 6.11 -9.07
C GLN A 200 7.18 7.60 -8.85
N THR A 201 6.56 8.24 -7.87
CA THR A 201 6.75 9.67 -7.57
C THR A 201 7.93 9.92 -6.63
N LEU A 202 8.09 9.10 -5.58
CA LEU A 202 9.07 9.36 -4.51
C LEU A 202 10.45 8.79 -4.84
N ALA A 203 10.53 7.65 -5.54
CA ALA A 203 11.80 6.99 -5.82
C ALA A 203 12.74 7.88 -6.65
N PRO A 204 12.31 8.55 -7.74
CA PRO A 204 13.18 9.47 -8.47
C PRO A 204 13.64 10.66 -7.62
N ARG A 205 12.77 11.20 -6.76
CA ARG A 205 13.12 12.34 -5.89
C ARG A 205 14.18 11.99 -4.86
N LEU A 206 14.13 10.79 -4.28
CA LEU A 206 15.19 10.29 -3.39
C LEU A 206 16.52 10.10 -4.13
N GLU A 207 16.47 9.66 -5.39
CA GLU A 207 17.68 9.54 -6.23
C GLU A 207 18.33 10.88 -6.49
N GLU A 208 17.55 11.90 -6.85
CA GLU A 208 18.01 13.27 -7.08
C GLU A 208 18.71 13.86 -5.84
N LEU A 209 18.21 13.53 -4.64
CA LEU A 209 18.82 13.96 -3.36
C LEU A 209 20.05 13.12 -2.96
N GLY A 210 20.47 12.14 -3.77
CA GLY A 210 21.58 11.27 -3.44
C GLY A 210 21.28 10.24 -2.34
N LEU A 211 20.04 10.12 -1.94
CA LEU A 211 19.56 9.19 -0.90
C LEU A 211 19.31 7.77 -1.45
N ARG A 212 20.11 7.34 -2.42
CA ARG A 212 19.98 6.00 -3.05
C ARG A 212 20.05 4.85 -2.04
N GLY A 213 20.85 5.02 -0.98
CA GLY A 213 20.95 4.05 0.11
C GLY A 213 19.64 3.88 0.89
N ALA A 214 18.78 4.87 0.93
CA ALA A 214 17.49 4.81 1.59
C ALA A 214 16.47 3.91 0.86
N LYS A 215 16.67 3.58 -0.41
CA LYS A 215 15.84 2.61 -1.13
C LYS A 215 15.95 1.18 -0.57
N THR A 216 17.12 0.83 -0.08
CA THR A 216 17.43 -0.53 0.39
C THR A 216 17.76 -0.58 1.88
N ALA A 217 17.91 0.60 2.49
CA ALA A 217 18.62 0.69 3.76
C ALA A 217 17.72 0.38 4.87
N ALA A 218 16.80 -0.05 4.96
CA ALA A 218 16.31 0.23 6.25
C ALA A 218 15.92 -0.94 7.10
N TYR A 219 15.81 -2.08 6.59
CA TYR A 219 15.32 -3.17 7.41
C TYR A 219 16.35 -4.31 7.44
N ALA A 220 17.44 -4.09 8.17
CA ALA A 220 18.25 -5.21 8.64
C ALA A 220 17.48 -5.89 9.77
N ILE A 221 17.11 -7.12 9.57
CA ILE A 221 16.59 -7.97 10.66
C ILE A 221 17.80 -8.35 11.49
N ASP A 222 17.93 -7.76 12.66
CA ASP A 222 18.88 -8.25 13.67
C ASP A 222 18.23 -9.45 14.37
N PRO A 223 18.81 -10.65 14.25
CA PRO A 223 18.22 -11.84 14.85
C PRO A 223 18.11 -11.78 16.37
N ASP A 224 18.89 -10.91 17.05
CA ASP A 224 18.90 -10.77 18.48
C ASP A 224 18.02 -9.61 19.00
N TYR A 225 17.76 -8.60 18.18
CA TYR A 225 17.07 -7.37 18.59
C TYR A 225 15.84 -7.00 17.74
N GLY A 226 15.46 -7.80 16.77
CA GLY A 226 14.35 -7.51 15.88
C GLY A 226 14.71 -6.54 14.76
N ILE A 227 13.72 -5.79 14.26
CA ILE A 227 13.89 -4.91 13.10
C ILE A 227 14.60 -3.62 13.53
N ALA A 228 15.81 -3.39 13.04
CA ALA A 228 16.49 -2.10 13.15
C ALA A 228 16.12 -1.19 11.95
N VAL A 229 15.79 0.06 12.24
CA VAL A 229 15.53 1.11 11.24
C VAL A 229 16.77 1.94 11.05
#